data_029003ec24964ca24f7f77019d996264
#
_entry.id   029003ec24964ca24f7f77019d996264
#
_cell.length_a   1.000
_cell.length_b   1.000
_cell.length_c   1.000
_cell.angle_alpha   90.00
_cell.angle_beta   90.00
_cell.angle_gamma   90.00
#
_symmetry.space_group_name_H-M   'P 1'
#
loop_
_entity.id
_entity.type
_entity.pdbx_description
1 polymer ?
#
loop_
_entity_poly.entity_id
_entity_poly.type
_entity_poly.pdbx_seq_one_letter_code
_entity_poly.pdbx_strand_id
1 'polypeptide(L)'
;MTDVVIVDAVRTPIGRLGGALSDVRPDDMAALVIKALVERTNVPVDEIEEVYLGCANQAGEDNRNVARMATLLAGLPESIPAVTFNRLCASSLNTINQAARNIKAGEGEIYIAGGVESMTRAPYVMPKAGREWGVGHDPQVWDTTLGWRFPNKKMMQMFPLEAMGETAENINERLDNPITREEQDQFSIDSHQRAIDAINNGYFDSQIIAVSIPQRKGDPIVVKHDEHPRYEWQDGKAVIATNIEQLARLRPVFREGGTVTAGNASGLNDGAAAVLLMSAEKAGELGMEPMARWLASGAAGVDPRVMGLGPVPATRKALRRTGLSVEDLDLIELNEAFALQALAVMRELGLPHEITNVNGGAVALGHPLGCSGARIMTTLLHEMKRRQAAGEDMRYGLATMCVGVGQGEAAIVELL
;
A
#
# COMPACT_ATOMS: atom_id res chain seq x y z
N MET A 1 26.01 -14.67 2.92
CA MET A 1 24.58 -14.55 2.58
C MET A 1 24.49 -13.55 1.47
N THR A 2 23.76 -13.87 0.41
CA THR A 2 23.57 -13.00 -0.76
C THR A 2 22.90 -11.69 -0.36
N ASP A 3 23.50 -10.56 -0.74
CA ASP A 3 22.87 -9.26 -0.58
C ASP A 3 21.76 -9.09 -1.62
N VAL A 4 20.63 -8.55 -1.19
CA VAL A 4 19.46 -8.32 -2.05
C VAL A 4 19.30 -6.83 -2.28
N VAL A 5 19.18 -6.46 -3.53
CA VAL A 5 19.01 -5.06 -3.94
C VAL A 5 17.68 -4.84 -4.64
N ILE A 6 17.16 -3.63 -4.49
CA ILE A 6 16.01 -3.12 -5.24
C ILE A 6 16.57 -2.21 -6.32
N VAL A 7 16.29 -2.55 -7.57
CA VAL A 7 16.81 -1.83 -8.73
C VAL A 7 15.92 -0.67 -9.11
N ASP A 8 14.61 -0.90 -9.17
CA ASP A 8 13.64 0.15 -9.51
C ASP A 8 12.27 -0.18 -8.90
N ALA A 9 11.43 0.84 -8.81
CA ALA A 9 10.07 0.73 -8.29
C ALA A 9 9.14 1.72 -8.99
N VAL A 10 7.95 1.27 -9.38
CA VAL A 10 6.97 2.08 -10.10
C VAL A 10 5.56 1.85 -9.56
N ARG A 11 4.68 2.81 -9.79
CA ARG A 11 3.26 2.71 -9.42
C ARG A 11 2.35 3.43 -10.40
N THR A 12 1.09 3.10 -10.43
CA THR A 12 0.07 3.95 -11.04
C THR A 12 -0.21 5.18 -10.16
N PRO A 13 -0.88 6.20 -10.68
CA PRO A 13 -1.65 7.11 -9.83
C PRO A 13 -2.64 6.31 -8.99
N ILE A 14 -3.03 6.84 -7.84
CA ILE A 14 -4.06 6.25 -6.99
C ILE A 14 -5.41 6.90 -7.31
N GLY A 15 -6.37 6.08 -7.77
CA GLY A 15 -7.74 6.50 -8.05
C GLY A 15 -8.62 6.46 -6.81
N ARG A 16 -9.67 7.30 -6.79
CA ARG A 16 -10.76 7.21 -5.80
C ARG A 16 -11.75 6.11 -6.18
N LEU A 17 -12.51 5.66 -5.21
CA LEU A 17 -13.65 4.76 -5.46
C LEU A 17 -14.60 5.39 -6.49
N GLY A 18 -14.83 4.67 -7.59
CA GLY A 18 -15.64 5.17 -8.71
C GLY A 18 -15.04 6.35 -9.46
N GLY A 19 -13.74 6.64 -9.28
CA GLY A 19 -13.04 7.78 -9.86
C GLY A 19 -12.34 7.48 -11.18
N ALA A 20 -11.23 8.15 -11.42
CA ALA A 20 -10.52 8.17 -12.70
C ALA A 20 -10.06 6.77 -13.19
N LEU A 21 -9.81 5.82 -12.29
CA LEU A 21 -9.40 4.46 -12.64
C LEU A 21 -10.54 3.44 -12.66
N SER A 22 -11.79 3.87 -12.50
CA SER A 22 -12.96 2.97 -12.42
C SER A 22 -13.16 2.06 -13.62
N ASP A 23 -12.76 2.48 -14.81
CA ASP A 23 -12.86 1.72 -16.05
C ASP A 23 -11.65 0.82 -16.33
N VAL A 24 -10.64 0.85 -15.46
CA VAL A 24 -9.40 0.05 -15.62
C VAL A 24 -9.50 -1.22 -14.79
N ARG A 25 -9.33 -2.36 -15.43
CA ARG A 25 -9.32 -3.67 -14.75
C ARG A 25 -8.09 -3.82 -13.85
N PRO A 26 -8.18 -4.50 -12.70
CA PRO A 26 -7.02 -4.71 -11.83
C PRO A 26 -5.89 -5.50 -12.51
N ASP A 27 -6.20 -6.50 -13.32
CA ASP A 27 -5.21 -7.28 -14.06
C ASP A 27 -4.46 -6.43 -15.11
N ASP A 28 -5.15 -5.49 -15.79
CA ASP A 28 -4.55 -4.53 -16.72
C ASP A 28 -3.67 -3.49 -15.99
N MET A 29 -4.12 -2.96 -14.84
CA MET A 29 -3.30 -2.05 -14.02
C MET A 29 -2.00 -2.71 -13.55
N ALA A 30 -2.09 -3.96 -13.09
CA ALA A 30 -0.93 -4.72 -12.65
C ALA A 30 0.01 -5.01 -13.82
N ALA A 31 -0.53 -5.37 -14.98
CA ALA A 31 0.27 -5.59 -16.19
C ALA A 31 1.01 -4.32 -16.64
N LEU A 32 0.36 -3.16 -16.54
CA LEU A 32 0.95 -1.87 -16.89
C LEU A 32 2.22 -1.57 -16.08
N VAL A 33 2.18 -1.73 -14.75
CA VAL A 33 3.35 -1.47 -13.89
C VAL A 33 4.45 -2.50 -14.07
N ILE A 34 4.12 -3.78 -14.29
CA ILE A 34 5.10 -4.83 -14.60
C ILE A 34 5.81 -4.49 -15.91
N LYS A 35 5.06 -4.20 -16.96
CA LYS A 35 5.60 -3.85 -18.29
C LYS A 35 6.49 -2.62 -18.21
N ALA A 36 6.02 -1.55 -17.58
CA ALA A 36 6.79 -0.32 -17.43
C ALA A 36 8.10 -0.53 -16.65
N LEU A 37 8.08 -1.36 -15.60
CA LEU A 37 9.27 -1.69 -14.82
C LEU A 37 10.31 -2.43 -15.66
N VAL A 38 9.88 -3.43 -16.45
CA VAL A 38 10.75 -4.18 -17.38
C VAL A 38 11.34 -3.27 -18.46
N GLU A 39 10.51 -2.41 -19.06
CA GLU A 39 10.94 -1.46 -20.10
C GLU A 39 11.95 -0.43 -19.56
N ARG A 40 11.71 0.09 -18.34
CA ARG A 40 12.61 1.08 -17.70
C ARG A 40 13.98 0.50 -17.34
N THR A 41 13.98 -0.72 -16.83
CA THR A 41 15.21 -1.35 -16.33
C THR A 41 15.94 -2.13 -17.43
N ASN A 42 15.24 -2.45 -18.51
CA ASN A 42 15.76 -3.35 -19.56
C ASN A 42 16.28 -4.69 -19.00
N VAL A 43 15.64 -5.18 -17.93
CA VAL A 43 15.98 -6.46 -17.29
C VAL A 43 15.78 -7.61 -18.29
N PRO A 44 16.71 -8.57 -18.37
CA PRO A 44 16.55 -9.74 -19.24
C PRO A 44 15.37 -10.58 -18.75
N VAL A 45 14.26 -10.53 -19.49
CA VAL A 45 12.99 -11.15 -19.08
C VAL A 45 13.10 -12.66 -18.87
N ASP A 46 13.95 -13.34 -19.65
CA ASP A 46 14.16 -14.78 -19.55
C ASP A 46 14.91 -15.20 -18.26
N GLU A 47 15.50 -14.24 -17.53
CA GLU A 47 16.18 -14.46 -16.25
C GLU A 47 15.29 -14.13 -15.03
N ILE A 48 14.05 -13.65 -15.25
CA ILE A 48 13.10 -13.41 -14.17
C ILE A 48 12.62 -14.76 -13.63
N GLU A 49 12.92 -15.03 -12.36
CA GLU A 49 12.53 -16.28 -11.69
C GLU A 49 11.02 -16.38 -11.50
N GLU A 50 10.40 -15.35 -10.93
CA GLU A 50 8.97 -15.36 -10.65
C GLU A 50 8.41 -13.95 -10.42
N VAL A 51 7.10 -13.78 -10.64
CA VAL A 51 6.37 -12.54 -10.34
C VAL A 51 5.44 -12.74 -9.15
N TYR A 52 5.61 -11.91 -8.12
CA TYR A 52 4.80 -11.91 -6.89
C TYR A 52 3.92 -10.69 -6.82
N LEU A 53 2.61 -10.84 -6.82
CA LEU A 53 1.69 -9.73 -6.58
C LEU A 53 0.83 -9.93 -5.34
N GLY A 54 0.69 -8.88 -4.56
CA GLY A 54 -0.29 -8.79 -3.49
C GLY A 54 -1.66 -8.36 -4.01
N CYS A 55 -2.72 -9.04 -3.55
CA CYS A 55 -4.10 -8.66 -3.80
C CYS A 55 -4.98 -9.15 -2.66
N ALA A 56 -5.74 -8.26 -2.05
CA ALA A 56 -6.55 -8.61 -0.87
C ALA A 56 -7.90 -9.20 -1.25
N ASN A 57 -8.55 -8.74 -2.32
CA ASN A 57 -9.91 -9.15 -2.67
C ASN A 57 -9.96 -10.53 -3.33
N GLN A 58 -9.45 -10.69 -4.51
CA GLN A 58 -9.45 -11.91 -5.33
C GLN A 58 -10.85 -12.49 -5.65
N ALA A 59 -11.91 -11.69 -5.55
CA ALA A 59 -13.29 -12.13 -5.75
C ALA A 59 -13.86 -11.80 -7.14
N GLY A 60 -13.29 -10.80 -7.82
CA GLY A 60 -13.77 -10.26 -9.09
C GLY A 60 -12.83 -10.55 -10.27
N GLU A 61 -12.46 -9.51 -11.01
CA GLU A 61 -11.54 -9.57 -12.13
C GLU A 61 -10.10 -9.88 -11.73
N ASP A 62 -9.80 -9.74 -10.45
CA ASP A 62 -8.56 -10.12 -9.74
C ASP A 62 -8.53 -11.59 -9.30
N ASN A 63 -9.53 -12.38 -9.71
CA ASN A 63 -9.68 -13.76 -9.26
C ASN A 63 -8.60 -14.72 -9.81
N ARG A 64 -8.57 -15.90 -9.25
CA ARG A 64 -7.68 -17.02 -9.53
C ARG A 64 -6.23 -16.72 -9.14
N ASN A 65 -5.51 -15.96 -9.94
CA ASN A 65 -4.14 -15.56 -9.70
C ASN A 65 -3.85 -14.33 -10.55
N VAL A 66 -4.17 -13.16 -10.02
CA VAL A 66 -4.00 -11.89 -10.75
C VAL A 66 -2.54 -11.66 -11.16
N ALA A 67 -1.57 -12.14 -10.36
CA ALA A 67 -0.15 -12.07 -10.71
C ALA A 67 0.14 -12.78 -12.03
N ARG A 68 -0.40 -13.99 -12.21
CA ARG A 68 -0.20 -14.75 -13.46
C ARG A 68 -0.90 -14.08 -14.64
N MET A 69 -2.13 -13.58 -14.43
CA MET A 69 -2.85 -12.84 -15.48
C MET A 69 -2.06 -11.61 -15.91
N ALA A 70 -1.60 -10.81 -14.96
CA ALA A 70 -0.84 -9.59 -15.21
C ALA A 70 0.51 -9.87 -15.90
N THR A 71 1.23 -10.94 -15.51
CA THR A 71 2.49 -11.36 -16.15
C THR A 71 2.29 -11.62 -17.65
N LEU A 72 1.24 -12.36 -18.00
CA LEU A 72 0.92 -12.66 -19.40
C LEU A 72 0.43 -11.43 -20.16
N LEU A 73 -0.41 -10.59 -19.55
CA LEU A 73 -0.90 -9.34 -20.13
C LEU A 73 0.22 -8.30 -20.33
N ALA A 74 1.24 -8.32 -19.48
CA ALA A 74 2.45 -7.50 -19.64
C ALA A 74 3.32 -7.95 -20.84
N GLY A 75 3.03 -9.11 -21.43
CA GLY A 75 3.76 -9.66 -22.56
C GLY A 75 5.05 -10.40 -22.16
N LEU A 76 5.19 -10.78 -20.88
CA LEU A 76 6.31 -11.57 -20.42
C LEU A 76 6.18 -13.05 -20.91
N PRO A 77 7.30 -13.78 -21.02
CA PRO A 77 7.29 -15.19 -21.42
C PRO A 77 6.36 -16.05 -20.55
N GLU A 78 5.67 -17.00 -21.17
CA GLU A 78 4.79 -17.94 -20.46
C GLU A 78 5.54 -18.91 -19.53
N SER A 79 6.87 -19.01 -19.69
CA SER A 79 7.75 -19.76 -18.81
C SER A 79 7.88 -19.16 -17.40
N ILE A 80 7.66 -17.83 -17.24
CA ILE A 80 7.79 -17.17 -15.95
C ILE A 80 6.57 -17.49 -15.09
N PRO A 81 6.72 -18.19 -13.98
CA PRO A 81 5.62 -18.44 -13.04
C PRO A 81 5.23 -17.15 -12.30
N ALA A 82 4.05 -17.16 -11.70
CA ALA A 82 3.61 -16.05 -10.88
C ALA A 82 2.63 -16.50 -9.80
N VAL A 83 2.64 -15.84 -8.64
CA VAL A 83 1.75 -16.16 -7.53
C VAL A 83 1.18 -14.90 -6.87
N THR A 84 -0.09 -14.98 -6.47
CA THR A 84 -0.78 -13.94 -5.74
C THR A 84 -0.77 -14.22 -4.25
N PHE A 85 -0.26 -13.25 -3.47
CA PHE A 85 -0.23 -13.29 -2.01
C PHE A 85 -1.39 -12.48 -1.41
N ASN A 86 -1.88 -12.95 -0.28
CA ASN A 86 -2.86 -12.21 0.51
C ASN A 86 -2.39 -12.10 1.97
N ARG A 87 -2.00 -10.90 2.35
CA ARG A 87 -1.83 -10.43 3.73
C ARG A 87 -2.64 -9.14 3.91
N LEU A 88 -3.87 -9.12 3.36
CA LEU A 88 -4.74 -7.96 3.37
C LEU A 88 -3.98 -6.68 2.94
N CYS A 89 -4.00 -5.64 3.80
CA CYS A 89 -3.35 -4.35 3.52
C CYS A 89 -1.86 -4.47 3.16
N ALA A 90 -1.12 -5.42 3.76
CA ALA A 90 0.32 -5.58 3.55
C ALA A 90 0.68 -6.61 2.47
N SER A 91 -0.26 -7.02 1.62
CA SER A 91 -0.01 -8.07 0.63
C SER A 91 1.21 -7.78 -0.24
N SER A 92 1.37 -6.56 -0.75
CA SER A 92 2.51 -6.21 -1.59
C SER A 92 3.81 -5.93 -0.83
N LEU A 93 3.76 -5.44 0.41
CA LEU A 93 4.98 -5.37 1.22
C LEU A 93 5.48 -6.78 1.56
N ASN A 94 4.54 -7.72 1.76
CA ASN A 94 4.88 -9.13 1.97
C ASN A 94 5.49 -9.76 0.72
N THR A 95 5.03 -9.43 -0.50
CA THR A 95 5.65 -9.94 -1.75
C THR A 95 7.08 -9.48 -1.90
N ILE A 96 7.38 -8.20 -1.62
CA ILE A 96 8.74 -7.65 -1.61
C ILE A 96 9.61 -8.41 -0.61
N ASN A 97 9.13 -8.57 0.62
CA ASN A 97 9.83 -9.29 1.67
C ASN A 97 10.03 -10.78 1.34
N GLN A 98 9.10 -11.42 0.63
CA GLN A 98 9.22 -12.81 0.22
C GLN A 98 10.23 -12.97 -0.92
N ALA A 99 10.18 -12.13 -1.94
CA ALA A 99 11.17 -12.11 -3.02
C ALA A 99 12.59 -11.94 -2.47
N ALA A 100 12.78 -10.98 -1.56
CA ALA A 100 14.07 -10.76 -0.93
C ALA A 100 14.57 -11.97 -0.12
N ARG A 101 13.66 -12.68 0.57
CA ARG A 101 14.02 -13.92 1.31
C ARG A 101 14.40 -15.06 0.37
N ASN A 102 13.70 -15.20 -0.75
CA ASN A 102 14.00 -16.24 -1.75
C ASN A 102 15.38 -16.01 -2.37
N ILE A 103 15.69 -14.77 -2.77
CA ILE A 103 17.03 -14.41 -3.27
C ILE A 103 18.11 -14.73 -2.20
N LYS A 104 17.87 -14.36 -0.93
CA LYS A 104 18.80 -14.70 0.18
C LYS A 104 18.97 -16.19 0.39
N ALA A 105 17.93 -16.98 0.10
CA ALA A 105 17.96 -18.44 0.22
C ALA A 105 18.60 -19.13 -0.99
N GLY A 106 18.87 -18.41 -2.09
CA GLY A 106 19.37 -18.96 -3.33
C GLY A 106 18.31 -19.62 -4.22
N GLU A 107 17.04 -19.25 -4.02
CA GLU A 107 15.88 -19.74 -4.77
C GLU A 107 15.60 -18.84 -6.02
N GLY A 108 16.64 -18.44 -6.74
CA GLY A 108 16.58 -17.52 -7.87
C GLY A 108 17.22 -16.18 -7.60
N GLU A 109 17.43 -15.38 -8.64
CA GLU A 109 18.21 -14.16 -8.58
C GLU A 109 17.44 -12.90 -8.93
N ILE A 110 16.39 -12.95 -9.76
CA ILE A 110 15.62 -11.80 -10.21
C ILE A 110 14.12 -12.04 -9.97
N TYR A 111 13.48 -11.14 -9.26
CA TYR A 111 12.04 -11.17 -8.95
C TYR A 111 11.38 -9.83 -9.26
N ILE A 112 10.16 -9.88 -9.78
CA ILE A 112 9.25 -8.73 -9.75
C ILE A 112 8.27 -8.96 -8.60
N ALA A 113 8.22 -8.01 -7.66
CA ALA A 113 7.30 -8.05 -6.53
C ALA A 113 6.45 -6.78 -6.52
N GLY A 114 5.19 -6.90 -6.15
CA GLY A 114 4.30 -5.74 -6.15
C GLY A 114 2.91 -6.07 -5.68
N GLY A 115 1.93 -5.31 -6.12
CA GLY A 115 0.54 -5.61 -5.84
C GLY A 115 -0.43 -4.66 -6.51
N VAL A 116 -1.69 -5.06 -6.47
CA VAL A 116 -2.80 -4.37 -7.09
C VAL A 116 -4.04 -4.48 -6.23
N GLU A 117 -4.86 -3.45 -6.24
CA GLU A 117 -6.22 -3.50 -5.75
C GLU A 117 -7.11 -2.60 -6.59
N SER A 118 -8.28 -3.08 -6.98
CA SER A 118 -9.37 -2.23 -7.45
C SER A 118 -10.56 -2.42 -6.51
N MET A 119 -10.73 -1.46 -5.60
CA MET A 119 -11.86 -1.48 -4.68
C MET A 119 -13.14 -1.02 -5.37
N THR A 120 -13.02 -0.25 -6.45
CA THR A 120 -14.15 0.15 -7.31
C THR A 120 -14.79 -1.04 -8.02
N ARG A 121 -13.98 -2.00 -8.47
CA ARG A 121 -14.46 -3.15 -9.26
C ARG A 121 -14.67 -4.42 -8.42
N ALA A 122 -14.61 -4.28 -7.10
CA ALA A 122 -14.90 -5.37 -6.17
C ALA A 122 -16.38 -5.81 -6.32
N PRO A 123 -16.65 -7.10 -6.57
CA PRO A 123 -18.01 -7.56 -6.84
C PRO A 123 -18.83 -7.76 -5.57
N TYR A 124 -20.14 -7.81 -5.74
CA TYR A 124 -21.01 -8.41 -4.75
C TYR A 124 -20.93 -9.93 -4.82
N VAL A 125 -20.99 -10.61 -3.66
CA VAL A 125 -20.97 -12.07 -3.57
C VAL A 125 -22.11 -12.58 -2.72
N MET A 126 -22.60 -13.78 -3.06
CA MET A 126 -23.64 -14.47 -2.33
C MET A 126 -23.29 -15.95 -2.16
N PRO A 127 -23.70 -16.62 -1.06
CA PRO A 127 -23.47 -18.04 -0.89
C PRO A 127 -24.29 -18.82 -1.91
N LYS A 128 -23.77 -19.99 -2.30
CA LYS A 128 -24.58 -20.94 -3.04
C LYS A 128 -25.70 -21.48 -2.14
N ALA A 129 -26.83 -21.82 -2.75
CA ALA A 129 -27.93 -22.46 -2.05
C ALA A 129 -27.44 -23.77 -1.38
N GLY A 130 -27.65 -23.88 -0.09
CA GLY A 130 -27.26 -25.08 0.68
C GLY A 130 -28.18 -26.29 0.50
N ARG A 131 -29.21 -26.20 -0.35
CA ARG A 131 -30.20 -27.21 -0.64
C ARG A 131 -30.54 -27.25 -2.14
N GLU A 132 -31.04 -28.36 -2.64
CA GLU A 132 -31.35 -28.59 -4.07
C GLU A 132 -32.29 -27.55 -4.70
N TRP A 133 -33.10 -26.85 -3.94
CA TRP A 133 -34.23 -26.05 -4.41
C TRP A 133 -34.08 -24.52 -4.17
N GLY A 134 -32.93 -23.99 -4.43
CA GLY A 134 -32.86 -22.58 -4.67
C GLY A 134 -32.31 -21.70 -3.55
N VAL A 135 -32.06 -20.47 -3.94
CA VAL A 135 -31.78 -19.33 -3.04
C VAL A 135 -33.02 -19.12 -2.18
N GLY A 136 -32.87 -19.11 -0.85
CA GLY A 136 -34.00 -18.86 0.06
C GLY A 136 -34.68 -17.50 -0.22
N HIS A 137 -35.81 -17.25 0.39
CA HIS A 137 -36.58 -16.02 0.20
C HIS A 137 -35.84 -14.74 0.60
N ASP A 138 -34.74 -14.85 1.35
CA ASP A 138 -33.89 -13.73 1.81
C ASP A 138 -32.40 -14.08 1.57
N PRO A 139 -31.91 -13.89 0.33
CA PRO A 139 -30.51 -14.16 0.00
C PRO A 139 -29.61 -13.12 0.61
N GLN A 140 -28.62 -13.54 1.39
CA GLN A 140 -27.57 -12.66 1.87
C GLN A 140 -26.58 -12.33 0.75
N VAL A 141 -26.32 -11.04 0.54
CA VAL A 141 -25.33 -10.51 -0.42
C VAL A 141 -24.35 -9.65 0.35
N TRP A 142 -23.06 -9.83 0.08
CA TRP A 142 -21.99 -9.01 0.67
C TRP A 142 -21.28 -8.21 -0.41
N ASP A 143 -21.00 -6.96 -0.08
CA ASP A 143 -20.02 -6.14 -0.81
C ASP A 143 -18.61 -6.62 -0.43
N THR A 144 -17.78 -6.93 -1.44
CA THR A 144 -16.41 -7.42 -1.20
C THR A 144 -15.37 -6.32 -1.21
N THR A 145 -15.77 -5.06 -1.40
CA THR A 145 -14.86 -3.90 -1.41
C THR A 145 -14.05 -3.81 -0.11
N LEU A 146 -14.72 -3.93 1.02
CA LEU A 146 -14.11 -3.91 2.35
C LEU A 146 -15.05 -4.62 3.34
N GLY A 147 -14.51 -5.03 4.48
CA GLY A 147 -15.29 -5.61 5.57
C GLY A 147 -15.45 -7.14 5.48
N TRP A 148 -16.29 -7.63 6.38
CA TRP A 148 -16.50 -9.06 6.57
C TRP A 148 -17.51 -9.62 5.58
N ARG A 149 -17.16 -10.76 4.97
CA ARG A 149 -18.03 -11.59 4.13
C ARG A 149 -17.95 -13.04 4.56
N PHE A 150 -19.03 -13.79 4.44
CA PHE A 150 -19.12 -15.19 4.86
C PHE A 150 -18.59 -15.42 6.29
N PRO A 151 -19.08 -14.68 7.31
CA PRO A 151 -18.48 -14.67 8.64
C PRO A 151 -18.49 -16.05 9.28
N ASN A 152 -17.35 -16.47 9.81
CA ASN A 152 -17.23 -17.73 10.53
C ASN A 152 -17.79 -17.59 11.94
N LYS A 153 -18.81 -18.38 12.30
CA LYS A 153 -19.49 -18.31 13.60
C LYS A 153 -18.55 -18.56 14.79
N LYS A 154 -17.50 -19.38 14.62
CA LYS A 154 -16.50 -19.60 15.68
C LYS A 154 -15.63 -18.37 15.88
N MET A 155 -15.22 -17.71 14.78
CA MET A 155 -14.49 -16.43 14.87
C MET A 155 -15.32 -15.37 15.60
N MET A 156 -16.63 -15.27 15.28
CA MET A 156 -17.54 -14.34 15.97
C MET A 156 -17.66 -14.59 17.47
N GLN A 157 -17.48 -15.82 17.92
CA GLN A 157 -17.47 -16.18 19.35
C GLN A 157 -16.15 -15.83 20.03
N MET A 158 -15.05 -15.80 19.29
CA MET A 158 -13.72 -15.48 19.83
C MET A 158 -13.42 -13.97 19.81
N PHE A 159 -13.78 -13.32 18.71
CA PHE A 159 -13.54 -11.90 18.46
C PHE A 159 -14.77 -11.27 17.82
N PRO A 160 -15.20 -10.08 18.24
CA PRO A 160 -16.18 -9.34 17.49
C PRO A 160 -15.63 -8.99 16.09
N LEU A 161 -16.45 -9.18 15.06
CA LEU A 161 -16.09 -8.85 13.69
C LEU A 161 -16.36 -7.36 13.45
N GLU A 162 -15.51 -6.52 14.02
CA GLU A 162 -15.64 -5.07 13.98
C GLU A 162 -15.24 -4.51 12.61
N ALA A 163 -15.83 -3.40 12.23
CA ALA A 163 -15.38 -2.61 11.09
C ALA A 163 -13.97 -2.03 11.38
N MET A 164 -13.20 -1.75 10.32
CA MET A 164 -11.82 -1.30 10.50
C MET A 164 -11.72 0.00 11.31
N GLY A 165 -12.64 0.95 11.14
CA GLY A 165 -12.66 2.17 11.95
C GLY A 165 -13.02 1.94 13.41
N GLU A 166 -13.84 0.92 13.74
CA GLU A 166 -14.04 0.50 15.13
C GLU A 166 -12.74 0.02 15.78
N THR A 167 -11.91 -0.73 15.03
CA THR A 167 -10.61 -1.14 15.57
C THR A 167 -9.66 0.04 15.82
N ALA A 168 -9.81 1.14 15.09
CA ALA A 168 -9.09 2.37 15.37
C ALA A 168 -9.60 3.03 16.67
N GLU A 169 -10.92 3.15 16.85
CA GLU A 169 -11.48 3.67 18.11
C GLU A 169 -11.05 2.83 19.32
N ASN A 170 -10.98 1.51 19.18
CA ASN A 170 -10.51 0.61 20.25
C ASN A 170 -9.05 0.89 20.67
N ILE A 171 -8.20 1.38 19.76
CA ILE A 171 -6.83 1.80 20.11
C ILE A 171 -6.90 2.94 21.11
N ASN A 172 -7.75 3.93 20.84
CA ASN A 172 -7.87 5.12 21.67
C ASN A 172 -8.35 4.81 23.09
N GLU A 173 -9.23 3.81 23.24
CA GLU A 173 -9.67 3.33 24.56
C GLU A 173 -8.55 2.67 25.39
N ARG A 174 -7.47 2.20 24.73
CA ARG A 174 -6.34 1.54 25.40
C ARG A 174 -5.19 2.49 25.74
N LEU A 175 -5.23 3.72 25.21
CA LEU A 175 -4.17 4.70 25.46
C LEU A 175 -4.42 5.41 26.80
N ASP A 176 -3.40 5.52 27.64
CA ASP A 176 -3.44 6.32 28.86
C ASP A 176 -3.70 7.81 28.56
N ASN A 177 -3.23 8.28 27.41
CA ASN A 177 -3.48 9.61 26.90
C ASN A 177 -4.13 9.49 25.50
N PRO A 178 -5.47 9.51 25.41
CA PRO A 178 -6.19 9.39 24.16
C PRO A 178 -5.80 10.46 23.13
N ILE A 179 -5.79 10.07 21.88
CA ILE A 179 -5.55 10.98 20.76
C ILE A 179 -6.86 11.71 20.46
N THR A 180 -6.83 13.04 20.53
CA THR A 180 -8.02 13.85 20.35
C THR A 180 -8.48 13.87 18.89
N ARG A 181 -9.71 14.30 18.67
CA ARG A 181 -10.26 14.51 17.33
C ARG A 181 -9.48 15.60 16.57
N GLU A 182 -9.10 16.65 17.26
CA GLU A 182 -8.34 17.77 16.72
C GLU A 182 -6.96 17.34 16.25
N GLU A 183 -6.26 16.50 17.01
CA GLU A 183 -4.97 15.92 16.60
C GLU A 183 -5.11 15.09 15.33
N GLN A 184 -6.15 14.28 15.21
CA GLN A 184 -6.41 13.44 14.04
C GLN A 184 -6.75 14.30 12.80
N ASP A 185 -7.58 15.32 12.96
CA ASP A 185 -7.96 16.20 11.87
C ASP A 185 -6.76 17.05 11.40
N GLN A 186 -5.92 17.55 12.34
CA GLN A 186 -4.70 18.27 11.99
C GLN A 186 -3.71 17.37 11.24
N PHE A 187 -3.47 16.16 11.72
CA PHE A 187 -2.63 15.17 11.04
C PHE A 187 -3.10 14.92 9.60
N SER A 188 -4.43 14.89 9.40
CA SER A 188 -5.02 14.69 8.08
C SER A 188 -4.78 15.89 7.15
N ILE A 189 -4.92 17.12 7.66
CA ILE A 189 -4.58 18.34 6.90
C ILE A 189 -3.10 18.33 6.51
N ASP A 190 -2.21 17.98 7.44
CA ASP A 190 -0.78 17.92 7.17
C ASP A 190 -0.44 16.87 6.10
N SER A 191 -1.08 15.69 6.16
CA SER A 191 -0.92 14.65 5.13
C SER A 191 -1.39 15.14 3.75
N HIS A 192 -2.54 15.80 3.66
CA HIS A 192 -3.01 16.40 2.39
C HIS A 192 -2.09 17.49 1.88
N GLN A 193 -1.63 18.40 2.74
CA GLN A 193 -0.74 19.49 2.34
C GLN A 193 0.57 18.93 1.79
N ARG A 194 1.20 17.98 2.49
CA ARG A 194 2.43 17.31 2.05
C ARG A 194 2.26 16.63 0.68
N ALA A 195 1.13 15.94 0.46
CA ALA A 195 0.85 15.30 -0.82
C ALA A 195 0.68 16.34 -1.96
N ILE A 196 0.01 17.43 -1.69
CA ILE A 196 -0.20 18.53 -2.63
C ILE A 196 1.12 19.22 -2.97
N ASP A 197 1.95 19.47 -1.96
CA ASP A 197 3.28 20.05 -2.16
C ASP A 197 4.18 19.12 -3.00
N ALA A 198 4.12 17.81 -2.75
CA ALA A 198 4.83 16.81 -3.54
C ALA A 198 4.34 16.77 -5.00
N ILE A 199 3.03 16.85 -5.24
CA ILE A 199 2.46 16.97 -6.60
C ILE A 199 2.97 18.24 -7.30
N ASN A 200 2.90 19.38 -6.63
CA ASN A 200 3.33 20.67 -7.20
C ASN A 200 4.81 20.75 -7.51
N ASN A 201 5.65 20.03 -6.75
CA ASN A 201 7.09 19.98 -6.93
C ASN A 201 7.56 18.82 -7.82
N GLY A 202 6.63 17.99 -8.35
CA GLY A 202 6.96 16.87 -9.22
C GLY A 202 7.67 15.71 -8.52
N TYR A 203 7.56 15.57 -7.18
CA TYR A 203 8.25 14.53 -6.41
C TYR A 203 7.75 13.12 -6.72
N PHE A 204 6.56 13.01 -7.32
CA PHE A 204 5.99 11.72 -7.74
C PHE A 204 6.26 11.38 -9.22
N ASP A 205 6.81 12.29 -10.01
CA ASP A 205 6.92 12.12 -11.47
C ASP A 205 7.82 10.94 -11.87
N SER A 206 8.87 10.68 -11.09
CA SER A 206 9.81 9.58 -11.34
C SER A 206 9.24 8.19 -11.02
N GLN A 207 8.17 8.11 -10.21
CA GLN A 207 7.60 6.85 -9.75
C GLN A 207 6.25 6.52 -10.41
N ILE A 208 5.51 7.52 -10.91
CA ILE A 208 4.19 7.33 -11.49
C ILE A 208 4.26 6.94 -12.96
N ILE A 209 3.61 5.84 -13.30
CA ILE A 209 3.33 5.43 -14.68
C ILE A 209 1.92 5.88 -15.04
N ALA A 210 1.81 6.76 -16.02
CA ALA A 210 0.52 7.28 -16.46
C ALA A 210 -0.38 6.16 -17.01
N VAL A 211 -1.65 6.19 -16.63
CA VAL A 211 -2.66 5.24 -17.10
C VAL A 211 -3.45 5.88 -18.24
N SER A 212 -3.36 5.29 -19.43
CA SER A 212 -4.08 5.72 -20.61
C SER A 212 -5.37 4.93 -20.73
N ILE A 213 -6.52 5.62 -20.67
CA ILE A 213 -7.84 5.01 -20.68
C ILE A 213 -8.50 5.29 -22.04
N PRO A 214 -8.64 4.27 -22.91
CA PRO A 214 -9.26 4.44 -24.21
C PRO A 214 -10.69 4.97 -24.09
N GLN A 215 -11.04 5.91 -24.95
CA GLN A 215 -12.38 6.45 -25.03
C GLN A 215 -13.12 5.88 -26.24
N ARG A 216 -14.44 5.75 -26.14
CA ARG A 216 -15.28 5.31 -27.29
C ARG A 216 -15.15 6.24 -28.47
N LYS A 217 -14.94 7.55 -28.21
CA LYS A 217 -14.71 8.60 -29.25
C LYS A 217 -13.73 9.62 -28.65
N GLY A 218 -12.80 10.08 -29.47
CA GLY A 218 -11.78 11.06 -29.08
C GLY A 218 -10.48 10.43 -28.57
N ASP A 219 -9.62 11.26 -28.01
CA ASP A 219 -8.34 10.84 -27.50
C ASP A 219 -8.49 10.11 -26.15
N PRO A 220 -7.56 9.22 -25.79
CA PRO A 220 -7.55 8.57 -24.48
C PRO A 220 -7.46 9.59 -23.35
N ILE A 221 -8.14 9.31 -22.23
CA ILE A 221 -7.90 10.05 -20.98
C ILE A 221 -6.61 9.55 -20.37
N VAL A 222 -5.69 10.46 -20.07
CA VAL A 222 -4.41 10.13 -19.44
C VAL A 222 -4.45 10.55 -17.96
N VAL A 223 -4.47 9.57 -17.06
CA VAL A 223 -4.42 9.78 -15.61
C VAL A 223 -2.95 9.70 -15.18
N LYS A 224 -2.40 10.80 -14.64
CA LYS A 224 -0.98 10.90 -14.27
C LYS A 224 -0.73 11.49 -12.87
N HIS A 225 -1.77 11.88 -12.16
CA HIS A 225 -1.69 12.41 -10.80
C HIS A 225 -2.58 11.60 -9.88
N ASP A 226 -2.18 11.47 -8.62
CA ASP A 226 -3.01 10.89 -7.58
C ASP A 226 -4.31 11.71 -7.43
N GLU A 227 -5.45 11.02 -7.49
CA GLU A 227 -6.76 11.66 -7.48
C GLU A 227 -7.29 11.91 -6.06
N HIS A 228 -6.81 11.12 -5.09
CA HIS A 228 -7.40 11.10 -3.75
C HIS A 228 -7.06 12.33 -2.89
N PRO A 229 -5.89 13.00 -2.98
CA PRO A 229 -5.63 14.21 -2.22
C PRO A 229 -6.70 15.26 -2.47
N ARG A 230 -7.16 15.94 -1.41
CA ARG A 230 -8.24 16.93 -1.50
C ARG A 230 -7.70 18.25 -2.04
N TYR A 231 -7.60 18.37 -3.34
CA TYR A 231 -7.14 19.57 -4.03
C TYR A 231 -8.03 19.94 -5.23
N GLU A 232 -7.86 21.19 -5.65
CA GLU A 232 -8.37 21.70 -6.92
C GLU A 232 -7.23 22.32 -7.72
N TRP A 233 -7.30 22.22 -9.04
CA TRP A 233 -6.32 22.88 -9.90
C TRP A 233 -6.68 24.37 -10.05
N GLN A 234 -5.75 25.26 -9.65
CA GLN A 234 -5.87 26.70 -9.82
C GLN A 234 -4.57 27.21 -10.47
N ASP A 235 -4.71 27.84 -11.65
CA ASP A 235 -3.56 28.37 -12.42
C ASP A 235 -2.41 27.36 -12.62
N GLY A 236 -2.74 26.11 -12.84
CA GLY A 236 -1.78 25.01 -13.08
C GLY A 236 -1.13 24.45 -11.83
N LYS A 237 -1.54 24.87 -10.63
CA LYS A 237 -1.11 24.32 -9.35
C LYS A 237 -2.24 23.63 -8.62
N ALA A 238 -1.93 22.54 -7.93
CA ALA A 238 -2.82 21.92 -6.99
C ALA A 238 -2.91 22.77 -5.71
N VAL A 239 -4.11 23.14 -5.29
CA VAL A 239 -4.37 23.93 -4.09
C VAL A 239 -5.27 23.12 -3.17
N ILE A 240 -4.97 23.08 -1.88
CA ILE A 240 -5.75 22.30 -0.91
C ILE A 240 -7.22 22.75 -0.89
N ALA A 241 -8.15 21.82 -1.02
CA ALA A 241 -9.59 22.05 -1.07
C ALA A 241 -10.31 21.60 0.21
N THR A 242 -9.61 21.55 1.32
CA THR A 242 -10.17 21.23 2.65
C THR A 242 -9.46 22.04 3.72
N ASN A 243 -10.06 22.17 4.88
CA ASN A 243 -9.49 22.86 6.04
C ASN A 243 -9.97 22.22 7.34
N ILE A 244 -9.38 22.65 8.47
CA ILE A 244 -9.68 22.11 9.80
C ILE A 244 -11.15 22.31 10.21
N GLU A 245 -11.75 23.45 9.85
CA GLU A 245 -13.14 23.77 10.18
C GLU A 245 -14.12 22.87 9.41
N GLN A 246 -13.78 22.46 8.19
CA GLN A 246 -14.58 21.51 7.42
C GLN A 246 -14.47 20.10 8.01
N LEU A 247 -13.26 19.67 8.38
CA LEU A 247 -13.06 18.37 9.02
C LEU A 247 -13.79 18.28 10.36
N ALA A 248 -13.72 19.31 11.20
CA ALA A 248 -14.37 19.35 12.50
C ALA A 248 -15.90 19.16 12.44
N ARG A 249 -16.55 19.49 11.30
CA ARG A 249 -18.00 19.32 11.09
C ARG A 249 -18.40 17.88 10.72
N LEU A 250 -17.43 17.03 10.36
CA LEU A 250 -17.71 15.64 9.99
C LEU A 250 -18.12 14.84 11.21
N ARG A 251 -19.15 14.01 11.04
CA ARG A 251 -19.61 13.12 12.11
C ARG A 251 -18.76 11.86 12.17
N PRO A 252 -18.49 11.31 13.35
CA PRO A 252 -17.95 9.96 13.47
C PRO A 252 -18.80 8.95 12.71
N VAL A 253 -18.16 8.02 11.98
CA VAL A 253 -18.89 7.10 11.08
C VAL A 253 -18.93 5.67 11.58
N PHE A 254 -18.13 5.32 12.58
CA PHE A 254 -18.02 3.95 13.08
C PHE A 254 -18.63 3.77 14.46
N ARG A 255 -18.54 4.79 15.32
CA ARG A 255 -18.99 4.73 16.72
C ARG A 255 -19.68 6.04 17.12
N GLU A 256 -20.80 5.95 17.83
CA GLU A 256 -21.42 7.12 18.44
C GLU A 256 -20.50 7.73 19.51
N GLY A 257 -20.25 9.02 19.43
CA GLY A 257 -19.27 9.70 20.28
C GLY A 257 -17.81 9.37 20.00
N GLY A 258 -17.52 8.66 18.92
CA GLY A 258 -16.16 8.38 18.46
C GLY A 258 -15.47 9.58 17.83
N THR A 259 -14.24 9.37 17.34
CA THR A 259 -13.37 10.41 16.78
C THR A 259 -13.01 10.18 15.31
N VAL A 260 -13.16 8.95 14.81
CA VAL A 260 -12.82 8.57 13.44
C VAL A 260 -13.92 8.97 12.45
N THR A 261 -13.55 9.74 11.45
CA THR A 261 -14.46 10.28 10.42
C THR A 261 -13.95 9.98 9.02
N ALA A 262 -14.76 10.28 8.01
CA ALA A 262 -14.31 10.24 6.60
C ALA A 262 -13.22 11.29 6.27
N GLY A 263 -12.91 12.20 7.18
CA GLY A 263 -11.88 13.23 7.02
C GLY A 263 -10.51 12.80 7.55
N ASN A 264 -10.48 11.84 8.49
CA ASN A 264 -9.26 11.39 9.15
C ASN A 264 -9.02 9.87 9.01
N ALA A 265 -9.64 9.28 8.00
CA ALA A 265 -9.45 7.90 7.55
C ALA A 265 -8.95 7.87 6.11
N SER A 266 -8.21 6.83 5.74
CA SER A 266 -7.87 6.59 4.33
C SER A 266 -9.11 6.27 3.51
N GLY A 267 -9.05 6.54 2.21
CA GLY A 267 -10.14 6.22 1.28
C GLY A 267 -10.16 4.76 0.81
N LEU A 268 -11.22 4.43 0.09
CA LEU A 268 -11.31 3.24 -0.76
C LEU A 268 -10.75 3.62 -2.14
N ASN A 269 -9.79 2.87 -2.64
CA ASN A 269 -8.96 3.32 -3.76
C ASN A 269 -8.60 2.19 -4.72
N ASP A 270 -8.15 2.60 -5.91
CA ASP A 270 -7.66 1.74 -6.98
C ASP A 270 -6.20 2.07 -7.27
N GLY A 271 -5.36 1.05 -7.51
CA GLY A 271 -3.96 1.28 -7.87
C GLY A 271 -3.15 0.00 -7.98
N ALA A 272 -1.97 0.12 -8.61
CA ALA A 272 -0.99 -0.94 -8.73
C ALA A 272 0.44 -0.39 -8.54
N ALA A 273 1.35 -1.24 -8.05
CA ALA A 273 2.76 -0.92 -7.92
C ALA A 273 3.62 -2.17 -8.12
N ALA A 274 4.83 -2.00 -8.65
CA ALA A 274 5.78 -3.08 -8.88
C ALA A 274 7.21 -2.63 -8.54
N VAL A 275 8.01 -3.57 -8.04
CA VAL A 275 9.38 -3.39 -7.57
C VAL A 275 10.24 -4.50 -8.17
N LEU A 276 11.39 -4.18 -8.73
CA LEU A 276 12.37 -5.13 -9.25
C LEU A 276 13.43 -5.40 -8.17
N LEU A 277 13.54 -6.66 -7.76
CA LEU A 277 14.55 -7.12 -6.81
C LEU A 277 15.48 -8.11 -7.49
N MET A 278 16.76 -8.07 -7.11
CA MET A 278 17.72 -9.08 -7.54
C MET A 278 18.85 -9.26 -6.52
N SER A 279 19.70 -10.28 -6.74
CA SER A 279 20.94 -10.38 -6.00
C SER A 279 21.88 -9.23 -6.38
N ALA A 280 22.68 -8.73 -5.44
CA ALA A 280 23.66 -7.68 -5.72
C ALA A 280 24.70 -8.11 -6.77
N GLU A 281 25.04 -9.41 -6.78
CA GLU A 281 25.92 -10.02 -7.78
C GLU A 281 25.31 -9.92 -9.18
N LYS A 282 24.04 -10.31 -9.33
CA LYS A 282 23.31 -10.22 -10.61
C LYS A 282 23.15 -8.77 -11.08
N ALA A 283 22.88 -7.84 -10.19
CA ALA A 283 22.82 -6.42 -10.53
C ALA A 283 24.17 -5.93 -11.10
N GLY A 284 25.28 -6.34 -10.48
CA GLY A 284 26.63 -6.04 -10.98
C GLY A 284 26.94 -6.68 -12.34
N GLU A 285 26.56 -7.94 -12.56
CA GLU A 285 26.72 -8.64 -13.85
C GLU A 285 25.95 -7.95 -14.99
N LEU A 286 24.75 -7.46 -14.70
CA LEU A 286 23.89 -6.76 -15.66
C LEU A 286 24.22 -5.26 -15.79
N GLY A 287 25.16 -4.73 -14.99
CA GLY A 287 25.53 -3.31 -14.98
C GLY A 287 24.38 -2.41 -14.51
N MET A 288 23.47 -2.91 -13.69
CA MET A 288 22.35 -2.16 -13.14
C MET A 288 22.76 -1.44 -11.86
N GLU A 289 22.36 -0.17 -11.75
CA GLU A 289 22.56 0.63 -10.54
C GLU A 289 21.34 0.48 -9.61
N PRO A 290 21.47 -0.19 -8.46
CA PRO A 290 20.34 -0.35 -7.55
C PRO A 290 20.02 0.94 -6.80
N MET A 291 18.74 1.11 -6.45
CA MET A 291 18.29 2.20 -5.59
C MET A 291 18.68 1.95 -4.12
N ALA A 292 18.47 0.72 -3.64
CA ALA A 292 18.67 0.38 -2.24
C ALA A 292 18.96 -1.11 -2.04
N ARG A 293 19.56 -1.43 -0.88
CA ARG A 293 19.69 -2.80 -0.36
C ARG A 293 18.54 -3.10 0.59
N TRP A 294 17.86 -4.23 0.43
CA TRP A 294 16.92 -4.73 1.41
C TRP A 294 17.67 -5.38 2.58
N LEU A 295 17.49 -4.85 3.79
CA LEU A 295 18.21 -5.32 4.97
C LEU A 295 17.45 -6.41 5.73
N ALA A 296 16.24 -6.09 6.15
CA ALA A 296 15.41 -6.99 6.95
C ALA A 296 13.93 -6.63 6.86
N SER A 297 13.12 -7.56 7.33
CA SER A 297 11.68 -7.36 7.49
C SER A 297 11.19 -7.90 8.82
N GLY A 298 10.00 -7.49 9.23
CA GLY A 298 9.30 -7.99 10.39
C GLY A 298 7.82 -8.18 10.10
N ALA A 299 7.27 -9.33 10.50
CA ALA A 299 5.83 -9.55 10.54
C ALA A 299 5.44 -9.94 11.98
N ALA A 300 4.32 -9.44 12.46
CA ALA A 300 3.83 -9.72 13.82
C ALA A 300 2.31 -9.78 13.85
N GLY A 301 1.77 -10.58 14.79
CA GLY A 301 0.35 -10.59 15.14
C GLY A 301 0.09 -9.76 16.38
N VAL A 302 -1.10 -9.18 16.44
CA VAL A 302 -1.66 -8.45 17.59
C VAL A 302 -3.13 -8.80 17.77
N ASP A 303 -3.74 -8.36 18.86
CA ASP A 303 -5.20 -8.49 19.03
C ASP A 303 -5.94 -7.88 17.82
N PRO A 304 -6.81 -8.65 17.13
CA PRO A 304 -7.58 -8.15 15.99
C PRO A 304 -8.34 -6.86 16.25
N ARG A 305 -8.79 -6.63 17.49
CA ARG A 305 -9.55 -5.47 17.90
C ARG A 305 -8.74 -4.17 17.90
N VAL A 306 -7.41 -4.25 17.86
CA VAL A 306 -6.48 -3.11 17.76
C VAL A 306 -5.44 -3.34 16.67
N MET A 307 -5.89 -3.85 15.53
CA MET A 307 -5.04 -4.21 14.39
C MET A 307 -4.09 -3.08 13.96
N GLY A 308 -4.49 -1.83 14.17
CA GLY A 308 -3.70 -0.65 13.82
C GLY A 308 -2.37 -0.53 14.57
N LEU A 309 -2.20 -1.25 15.71
CA LEU A 309 -0.93 -1.33 16.44
C LEU A 309 0.03 -2.41 15.90
N GLY A 310 -0.38 -3.17 14.89
CA GLY A 310 0.46 -4.18 14.23
C GLY A 310 1.84 -3.72 13.78
N PRO A 311 2.00 -2.48 13.25
CA PRO A 311 3.31 -1.92 12.90
C PRO A 311 4.31 -1.90 14.05
N VAL A 312 3.86 -1.71 15.28
CA VAL A 312 4.73 -1.60 16.45
C VAL A 312 5.62 -2.84 16.65
N PRO A 313 5.06 -4.04 16.89
CA PRO A 313 5.90 -5.23 17.03
C PRO A 313 6.59 -5.66 15.73
N ALA A 314 6.01 -5.35 14.56
CA ALA A 314 6.60 -5.64 13.26
C ALA A 314 7.89 -4.82 13.03
N THR A 315 7.85 -3.50 13.27
CA THR A 315 8.99 -2.59 13.17
C THR A 315 10.06 -2.92 14.21
N ARG A 316 9.69 -3.13 15.48
CA ARG A 316 10.65 -3.57 16.52
C ARG A 316 11.36 -4.86 16.13
N LYS A 317 10.67 -5.78 15.44
CA LYS A 317 11.28 -7.02 14.94
C LYS A 317 12.25 -6.78 13.78
N ALA A 318 11.92 -5.90 12.86
CA ALA A 318 12.79 -5.54 11.75
C ALA A 318 14.06 -4.82 12.26
N LEU A 319 13.91 -3.84 13.13
CA LEU A 319 15.04 -3.12 13.77
C LEU A 319 15.98 -4.08 14.51
N ARG A 320 15.45 -4.99 15.35
CA ARG A 320 16.30 -6.00 16.02
C ARG A 320 17.10 -6.89 15.06
N ARG A 321 16.59 -7.16 13.86
CA ARG A 321 17.27 -7.99 12.84
C ARG A 321 18.41 -7.26 12.15
N THR A 322 18.33 -5.93 12.07
CA THR A 322 19.38 -5.09 11.50
C THR A 322 20.37 -4.59 12.54
N GLY A 323 20.02 -4.60 13.82
CA GLY A 323 20.76 -3.96 14.90
C GLY A 323 20.59 -2.44 14.94
N LEU A 324 19.63 -1.91 14.17
CA LEU A 324 19.28 -0.48 14.12
C LEU A 324 18.25 -0.12 15.18
N SER A 325 18.21 1.17 15.50
CA SER A 325 17.20 1.82 16.32
C SER A 325 16.33 2.79 15.47
N VAL A 326 15.35 3.44 16.05
CA VAL A 326 14.53 4.45 15.35
C VAL A 326 15.37 5.68 14.99
N GLU A 327 16.33 6.02 15.83
CA GLU A 327 17.22 7.18 15.68
C GLU A 327 18.18 7.04 14.49
N ASP A 328 18.38 5.82 13.98
CA ASP A 328 19.20 5.55 12.79
C ASP A 328 18.42 5.73 11.48
N LEU A 329 17.09 5.92 11.54
CA LEU A 329 16.25 6.02 10.36
C LEU A 329 16.19 7.46 9.83
N ASP A 330 16.41 7.63 8.53
CA ASP A 330 16.38 8.95 7.87
C ASP A 330 15.01 9.23 7.23
N LEU A 331 14.26 8.20 6.83
CA LEU A 331 12.96 8.34 6.22
C LEU A 331 12.05 7.17 6.56
N ILE A 332 10.76 7.48 6.80
CA ILE A 332 9.76 6.50 7.22
C ILE A 332 8.50 6.65 6.37
N GLU A 333 8.04 5.56 5.80
CA GLU A 333 6.69 5.43 5.23
C GLU A 333 5.86 4.53 6.14
N LEU A 334 4.96 5.12 6.90
CA LEU A 334 3.96 4.46 7.74
C LEU A 334 2.60 4.57 7.05
N ASN A 335 1.98 3.46 6.69
CA ASN A 335 0.66 3.51 6.08
C ASN A 335 -0.39 4.07 7.05
N GLU A 336 -1.05 5.15 6.63
CA GLU A 336 -2.08 5.87 7.41
C GLU A 336 -3.46 5.26 7.10
N ALA A 337 -3.77 4.08 7.61
CA ALA A 337 -5.12 3.54 7.46
C ALA A 337 -6.16 4.46 8.15
N PHE A 338 -5.78 5.03 9.28
CA PHE A 338 -6.49 6.06 10.04
C PHE A 338 -5.47 7.01 10.67
N ALA A 339 -5.78 8.30 10.77
CA ALA A 339 -4.93 9.27 11.45
C ALA A 339 -4.67 8.85 12.91
N LEU A 340 -5.72 8.39 13.61
CA LEU A 340 -5.62 7.86 14.98
C LEU A 340 -4.61 6.72 15.07
N GLN A 341 -4.69 5.76 14.16
CA GLN A 341 -3.79 4.61 14.12
C GLN A 341 -2.34 5.04 13.86
N ALA A 342 -2.12 5.94 12.90
CA ALA A 342 -0.78 6.42 12.57
C ALA A 342 -0.15 7.18 13.76
N LEU A 343 -0.88 8.09 14.38
CA LEU A 343 -0.45 8.82 15.57
C LEU A 343 -0.13 7.88 16.74
N ALA A 344 -0.96 6.83 16.97
CA ALA A 344 -0.72 5.86 18.03
C ALA A 344 0.59 5.07 17.78
N VAL A 345 0.84 4.63 16.56
CA VAL A 345 2.08 3.93 16.17
C VAL A 345 3.29 4.86 16.33
N MET A 346 3.18 6.11 15.87
CA MET A 346 4.26 7.11 16.00
C MET A 346 4.61 7.36 17.47
N ARG A 347 3.63 7.53 18.35
CA ARG A 347 3.83 7.69 19.81
C ARG A 347 4.49 6.46 20.43
N GLU A 348 4.00 5.26 20.10
CA GLU A 348 4.46 4.00 20.68
C GLU A 348 5.89 3.61 20.26
N LEU A 349 6.30 3.99 19.05
CA LEU A 349 7.63 3.74 18.50
C LEU A 349 8.60 4.92 18.66
N GLY A 350 8.10 6.12 18.97
CA GLY A 350 8.89 7.34 18.98
C GLY A 350 9.29 7.80 17.57
N LEU A 351 8.43 7.58 16.54
CA LEU A 351 8.73 7.99 15.17
C LEU A 351 8.60 9.50 15.01
N PRO A 352 9.67 10.21 14.55
CA PRO A 352 9.59 11.65 14.32
C PRO A 352 8.67 12.00 13.14
N HIS A 353 7.81 12.99 13.31
CA HIS A 353 6.87 13.42 12.27
C HIS A 353 7.57 14.03 11.06
N GLU A 354 8.74 14.64 11.28
CA GLU A 354 9.53 15.34 10.26
C GLU A 354 10.10 14.41 9.19
N ILE A 355 10.33 13.14 9.52
CA ILE A 355 10.85 12.11 8.61
C ILE A 355 9.80 11.06 8.26
N THR A 356 8.58 11.17 8.79
CA THR A 356 7.49 10.21 8.54
C THR A 356 6.50 10.78 7.54
N ASN A 357 6.24 10.04 6.44
CA ASN A 357 5.29 10.38 5.38
C ASN A 357 5.47 11.82 4.86
N VAL A 358 6.70 12.16 4.53
CA VAL A 358 7.07 13.55 4.18
C VAL A 358 6.38 14.08 2.91
N ASN A 359 5.89 13.18 2.06
CA ASN A 359 5.12 13.47 0.85
C ASN A 359 3.62 13.12 1.02
N GLY A 360 3.12 13.10 2.26
CA GLY A 360 1.77 12.65 2.58
C GLY A 360 1.65 11.13 2.59
N GLY A 361 0.71 10.63 3.38
CA GLY A 361 0.42 9.20 3.51
C GLY A 361 -0.97 8.81 2.98
N ALA A 362 -1.49 7.67 3.43
CA ALA A 362 -2.70 7.09 2.87
C ALA A 362 -4.00 7.88 3.17
N VAL A 363 -4.03 8.71 4.20
CA VAL A 363 -5.16 9.63 4.43
C VAL A 363 -5.30 10.59 3.25
N ALA A 364 -4.18 11.08 2.71
CA ALA A 364 -4.16 11.95 1.54
C ALA A 364 -4.12 11.17 0.23
N LEU A 365 -3.18 10.22 0.06
CA LEU A 365 -2.92 9.52 -1.19
C LEU A 365 -3.89 8.36 -1.47
N GLY A 366 -4.52 7.82 -0.42
CA GLY A 366 -5.42 6.67 -0.54
C GLY A 366 -4.77 5.33 -0.18
N HIS A 367 -5.62 4.29 0.00
CA HIS A 367 -5.21 2.96 0.48
C HIS A 367 -5.80 1.81 -0.35
N PRO A 368 -5.36 1.61 -1.60
CA PRO A 368 -5.69 0.40 -2.35
C PRO A 368 -4.97 -0.80 -1.70
N LEU A 369 -5.70 -1.65 -0.96
CA LEU A 369 -5.18 -2.59 0.03
C LEU A 369 -3.96 -3.38 -0.46
N GLY A 370 -4.13 -4.19 -1.49
CA GLY A 370 -3.08 -5.07 -2.01
C GLY A 370 -1.91 -4.34 -2.67
N CYS A 371 -2.11 -3.10 -3.13
CA CYS A 371 -1.08 -2.25 -3.73
C CYS A 371 -0.25 -1.49 -2.69
N SER A 372 -0.84 -1.12 -1.56
CA SER A 372 -0.30 -0.09 -0.65
C SER A 372 1.10 -0.38 -0.13
N GLY A 373 1.44 -1.65 0.14
CA GLY A 373 2.77 -2.00 0.61
C GLY A 373 3.88 -1.71 -0.40
N ALA A 374 3.64 -1.98 -1.68
CA ALA A 374 4.58 -1.64 -2.75
C ALA A 374 4.55 -0.13 -3.03
N ARG A 375 3.38 0.54 -2.91
CA ARG A 375 3.27 1.99 -3.05
C ARG A 375 4.14 2.72 -2.02
N ILE A 376 4.05 2.36 -0.73
CA ILE A 376 4.88 3.00 0.31
C ILE A 376 6.37 2.72 0.10
N MET A 377 6.75 1.50 -0.30
CA MET A 377 8.14 1.19 -0.65
C MET A 377 8.62 2.03 -1.85
N THR A 378 7.81 2.16 -2.89
CA THR A 378 8.13 2.99 -4.07
C THR A 378 8.35 4.44 -3.67
N THR A 379 7.41 5.02 -2.89
CA THR A 379 7.53 6.42 -2.43
C THR A 379 8.76 6.62 -1.56
N LEU A 380 9.04 5.69 -0.63
CA LEU A 380 10.22 5.72 0.24
C LEU A 380 11.52 5.79 -0.58
N LEU A 381 11.69 4.86 -1.53
CA LEU A 381 12.90 4.75 -2.33
C LEU A 381 13.15 5.99 -3.20
N HIS A 382 12.12 6.47 -3.90
CA HIS A 382 12.21 7.65 -4.75
C HIS A 382 12.50 8.92 -3.94
N GLU A 383 11.88 9.08 -2.78
CA GLU A 383 12.14 10.24 -1.92
C GLU A 383 13.55 10.21 -1.31
N MET A 384 14.03 9.05 -0.86
CA MET A 384 15.41 8.90 -0.40
C MET A 384 16.42 9.26 -1.51
N LYS A 385 16.24 8.76 -2.74
CA LYS A 385 17.08 9.11 -3.90
C LYS A 385 17.01 10.59 -4.24
N ARG A 386 15.82 11.18 -4.21
CA ARG A 386 15.62 12.61 -4.47
C ARG A 386 16.39 13.48 -3.47
N ARG A 387 16.30 13.16 -2.18
CA ARG A 387 17.00 13.88 -1.10
C ARG A 387 18.52 13.69 -1.20
N GLN A 388 18.98 12.48 -1.44
CA GLN A 388 20.41 12.20 -1.68
C GLN A 388 20.94 13.04 -2.86
N ALA A 389 20.20 13.12 -3.97
CA ALA A 389 20.56 13.95 -5.11
C ALA A 389 20.56 15.45 -4.80
N ALA A 390 19.79 15.90 -3.80
CA ALA A 390 19.80 17.25 -3.28
C ALA A 390 20.93 17.51 -2.27
N GLY A 391 21.75 16.50 -1.95
CA GLY A 391 22.90 16.61 -1.06
C GLY A 391 22.60 16.30 0.42
N GLU A 392 21.40 15.75 0.73
CA GLU A 392 21.09 15.28 2.07
C GLU A 392 21.77 13.91 2.33
N ASP A 393 22.23 13.70 3.55
CA ASP A 393 22.76 12.39 3.99
C ASP A 393 21.61 11.45 4.28
N MET A 394 21.39 10.49 3.40
CA MET A 394 20.28 9.54 3.46
C MET A 394 20.81 8.12 3.40
N ARG A 395 20.47 7.31 4.39
CA ARG A 395 20.97 5.93 4.48
C ARG A 395 19.88 4.90 4.74
N TYR A 396 19.13 5.03 5.81
CA TYR A 396 18.17 4.00 6.21
C TYR A 396 16.71 4.46 6.08
N GLY A 397 15.92 3.61 5.44
CA GLY A 397 14.49 3.81 5.28
C GLY A 397 13.66 2.68 5.87
N LEU A 398 12.49 3.03 6.40
CA LEU A 398 11.50 2.10 6.94
C LEU A 398 10.18 2.22 6.19
N ALA A 399 9.66 1.09 5.68
CA ALA A 399 8.27 0.96 5.26
C ALA A 399 7.53 0.05 6.25
N THR A 400 6.42 0.52 6.83
CA THR A 400 5.64 -0.26 7.80
C THR A 400 4.15 -0.01 7.70
N MET A 401 3.34 -1.02 8.02
CA MET A 401 1.89 -0.91 7.89
C MET A 401 1.13 -1.89 8.78
N CYS A 402 -0.07 -1.47 9.18
CA CYS A 402 -1.05 -2.32 9.84
C CYS A 402 -1.76 -3.24 8.84
N VAL A 403 -2.34 -4.30 9.36
CA VAL A 403 -3.01 -5.33 8.58
C VAL A 403 -4.29 -5.74 9.29
N GLY A 404 -5.38 -5.78 8.59
CA GLY A 404 -6.66 -6.26 9.12
C GLY A 404 -6.54 -7.61 9.81
N VAL A 405 -7.45 -7.91 10.72
CA VAL A 405 -7.45 -9.11 11.56
C VAL A 405 -6.19 -9.23 12.46
N GLY A 406 -5.59 -8.08 12.81
CA GLY A 406 -4.57 -8.02 13.87
C GLY A 406 -3.17 -8.48 13.45
N GLN A 407 -2.59 -7.87 12.41
CA GLN A 407 -1.20 -8.09 12.04
C GLN A 407 -0.48 -6.77 11.71
N GLY A 408 0.83 -6.84 11.55
CA GLY A 408 1.67 -5.77 11.00
C GLY A 408 2.82 -6.34 10.17
N GLU A 409 3.28 -5.55 9.22
CA GLU A 409 4.43 -5.85 8.36
C GLU A 409 5.36 -4.64 8.30
N ALA A 410 6.68 -4.89 8.24
CA ALA A 410 7.70 -3.87 8.12
C ALA A 410 8.85 -4.36 7.23
N ALA A 411 9.53 -3.42 6.57
CA ALA A 411 10.77 -3.65 5.83
C ALA A 411 11.72 -2.48 6.06
N ILE A 412 13.01 -2.77 6.19
CA ILE A 412 14.09 -1.79 6.32
C ILE A 412 15.00 -1.93 5.11
N VAL A 413 15.33 -0.79 4.50
CA VAL A 413 16.23 -0.66 3.36
C VAL A 413 17.39 0.27 3.68
N GLU A 414 18.52 0.05 3.00
CA GLU A 414 19.68 0.95 3.00
C GLU A 414 19.84 1.52 1.60
N LEU A 415 19.86 2.83 1.46
CA LEU A 415 20.09 3.53 0.19
C LEU A 415 21.51 3.26 -0.31
N LEU A 416 21.69 3.14 -1.63
CA LEU A 416 22.97 2.86 -2.27
C LEU A 416 23.42 4.02 -3.19
#